data_f1cd824e85292a0f8a1c66b99ab759ad
#
_entry.id   f1cd824e85292a0f8a1c66b99ab759ad
#
_cell.length_a   1.000
_cell.length_b   1.000
_cell.length_c   1.000
_cell.angle_alpha   90.00
_cell.angle_beta   90.00
_cell.angle_gamma   90.00
#
_symmetry.space_group_name_H-M   'P 1'
#
loop_
_entity.id
_entity.type
_entity.pdbx_description
1 polymer ?
#
loop_
_entity_poly.entity_id
_entity_poly.type
_entity_poly.pdbx_seq_one_letter_code
_entity_poly.pdbx_strand_id
1 'polypeptide(L)'
;MKGELSENDLRYKAEAYCSLMERSVADVEAKLSLWGATPEMMEKIVRHLQDERYIDQKRFCSAFVRDKYRFNQWGRVKICQALRMKKIPADVIAKGWEEGDERADMELLSGVIEQKRRSV
;
A
#
# COMPACT_ATOMS: atom_id res chain seq x y z
N MET A 1 27.43 1.05 19.05
CA MET A 1 28.03 1.10 17.78
C MET A 1 27.36 2.06 16.85
N LYS A 2 28.14 2.83 16.25
CA LYS A 2 27.63 3.79 15.37
C LYS A 2 27.06 3.15 14.11
N GLY A 3 25.95 3.52 13.70
CA GLY A 3 25.34 2.94 12.53
C GLY A 3 24.32 1.88 12.82
N GLU A 4 24.29 1.39 14.03
CA GLU A 4 23.27 0.43 14.41
C GLU A 4 22.14 1.14 15.09
N LEU A 5 20.93 0.85 14.64
CA LEU A 5 19.74 1.45 15.22
C LEU A 5 19.06 0.45 16.14
N SER A 6 18.55 0.95 17.24
CA SER A 6 17.79 0.10 18.15
C SER A 6 16.43 -0.22 17.51
N GLU A 7 15.75 -1.20 18.10
CA GLU A 7 14.42 -1.55 17.63
C GLU A 7 13.49 -0.35 17.68
N ASN A 8 13.58 0.45 18.76
CA ASN A 8 12.76 1.65 18.88
C ASN A 8 13.08 2.67 17.80
N ASP A 9 14.35 2.86 17.51
CA ASP A 9 14.77 3.77 16.45
C ASP A 9 14.20 3.34 15.11
N LEU A 10 14.28 2.05 14.81
CA LEU A 10 13.75 1.51 13.58
C LEU A 10 12.24 1.66 13.50
N ARG A 11 11.57 1.45 14.63
CA ARG A 11 10.12 1.60 14.67
C ARG A 11 9.74 3.04 14.38
N TYR A 12 10.40 4.01 14.97
CA TYR A 12 10.11 5.42 14.69
C TYR A 12 10.35 5.77 13.24
N LYS A 13 11.44 5.26 12.67
CA LYS A 13 11.72 5.52 11.27
C LYS A 13 10.64 4.91 10.38
N ALA A 14 10.18 3.72 10.73
CA ALA A 14 9.15 3.05 9.95
C ALA A 14 7.81 3.77 10.06
N GLU A 15 7.49 4.27 11.25
CA GLU A 15 6.26 5.04 11.43
C GLU A 15 6.27 6.29 10.57
N ALA A 16 7.40 6.99 10.55
CA ALA A 16 7.53 8.18 9.72
C ALA A 16 7.41 7.84 8.24
N TYR A 17 8.03 6.74 7.84
CA TYR A 17 7.97 6.27 6.46
C TYR A 17 6.53 5.99 6.04
N CYS A 18 5.77 5.33 6.91
CA CYS A 18 4.37 5.02 6.63
C CYS A 18 3.48 6.26 6.62
N SER A 19 3.89 7.30 7.34
CA SER A 19 3.10 8.52 7.41
C SER A 19 3.17 9.36 6.16
N LEU A 20 4.19 9.16 5.33
CA LEU A 20 4.35 9.94 4.12
C LEU A 20 3.36 9.55 3.04
N MET A 21 3.05 8.27 2.94
CA MET A 21 2.07 7.76 1.98
C MET A 21 1.75 6.33 2.34
N GLU A 22 0.75 5.76 1.69
CA GLU A 22 0.39 4.37 1.94
C GLU A 22 1.54 3.44 1.56
N ARG A 23 1.81 2.47 2.44
CA ARG A 23 2.87 1.48 2.22
C ARG A 23 2.32 0.08 2.42
N SER A 24 2.84 -0.86 1.66
CA SER A 24 2.52 -2.26 1.88
C SER A 24 3.48 -2.84 2.91
N VAL A 25 3.16 -4.03 3.41
CA VAL A 25 4.07 -4.73 4.32
C VAL A 25 5.40 -4.97 3.63
N ALA A 26 5.37 -5.35 2.36
CA ALA A 26 6.61 -5.61 1.62
C ALA A 26 7.47 -4.35 1.51
N ASP A 27 6.85 -3.20 1.31
CA ASP A 27 7.58 -1.94 1.23
C ASP A 27 8.32 -1.65 2.54
N VAL A 28 7.63 -1.86 3.65
CA VAL A 28 8.21 -1.61 4.96
C VAL A 28 9.30 -2.61 5.27
N GLU A 29 9.07 -3.88 4.93
CA GLU A 29 10.08 -4.91 5.16
C GLU A 29 11.37 -4.59 4.41
N ALA A 30 11.23 -4.14 3.17
CA ALA A 30 12.41 -3.78 2.38
C ALA A 30 13.18 -2.64 3.02
N LYS A 31 12.47 -1.64 3.53
CA LYS A 31 13.12 -0.53 4.21
C LYS A 31 13.79 -0.96 5.51
N LEU A 32 13.09 -1.77 6.30
CA LEU A 32 13.66 -2.24 7.55
C LEU A 32 14.91 -3.07 7.30
N SER A 33 14.88 -3.90 6.28
CA SER A 33 16.05 -4.69 5.91
C SER A 33 17.21 -3.78 5.53
N LEU A 34 16.92 -2.76 4.75
CA LEU A 34 17.94 -1.80 4.32
C LEU A 34 18.54 -1.07 5.52
N TRP A 35 17.75 -0.81 6.54
CA TRP A 35 18.21 -0.11 7.74
C TRP A 35 18.86 -1.05 8.75
N GLY A 36 18.96 -2.33 8.44
CA GLY A 36 19.68 -3.28 9.28
C GLY A 36 18.85 -4.02 10.30
N ALA A 37 17.53 -4.05 10.14
CA ALA A 37 16.67 -4.78 11.07
C ALA A 37 16.90 -6.28 10.95
N THR A 38 16.91 -6.96 12.08
CA THR A 38 16.93 -8.42 12.09
C THR A 38 15.53 -8.93 11.75
N PRO A 39 15.40 -10.20 11.34
CA PRO A 39 14.06 -10.74 11.08
C PRO A 39 13.11 -10.62 12.27
N GLU A 40 13.62 -10.80 13.48
CA GLU A 40 12.77 -10.67 14.66
C GLU A 40 12.31 -9.25 14.88
N MET A 41 13.22 -8.29 14.73
CA MET A 41 12.85 -6.88 14.82
C MET A 41 11.82 -6.53 13.76
N MET A 42 12.04 -7.01 12.54
CA MET A 42 11.15 -6.73 11.43
C MET A 42 9.73 -7.21 11.74
N GLU A 43 9.62 -8.44 12.24
CA GLU A 43 8.31 -9.01 12.56
C GLU A 43 7.59 -8.18 13.62
N LYS A 44 8.30 -7.81 14.67
CA LYS A 44 7.69 -7.03 15.75
C LYS A 44 7.25 -5.65 15.27
N ILE A 45 8.10 -5.00 14.49
CA ILE A 45 7.80 -3.66 14.00
C ILE A 45 6.63 -3.68 13.03
N VAL A 46 6.62 -4.63 12.12
CA VAL A 46 5.52 -4.73 11.16
C VAL A 46 4.20 -4.99 11.89
N ARG A 47 4.22 -5.88 12.90
CA ARG A 47 3.02 -6.15 13.67
C ARG A 47 2.53 -4.89 14.38
N HIS A 48 3.45 -4.14 14.97
CA HIS A 48 3.11 -2.89 15.64
C HIS A 48 2.46 -1.91 14.65
N LEU A 49 3.05 -1.78 13.46
CA LEU A 49 2.54 -0.86 12.46
C LEU A 49 1.15 -1.26 12.00
N GLN A 50 0.90 -2.56 11.89
CA GLN A 50 -0.42 -3.03 11.52
C GLN A 50 -1.44 -2.79 12.64
N ASP A 51 -1.04 -3.07 13.87
CA ASP A 51 -1.92 -2.88 15.03
C ASP A 51 -2.30 -1.42 15.21
N GLU A 52 -1.36 -0.53 14.96
CA GLU A 52 -1.60 0.91 15.11
C GLU A 52 -2.08 1.55 13.83
N ARG A 53 -2.36 0.74 12.81
CA ARG A 53 -2.92 1.19 11.55
C ARG A 53 -2.03 2.11 10.74
N TYR A 54 -0.74 2.07 10.98
CA TYR A 54 0.20 2.72 10.07
C TYR A 54 0.25 1.96 8.76
N ILE A 55 0.08 0.64 8.80
CA ILE A 55 -0.01 -0.20 7.62
C ILE A 55 -1.38 -0.84 7.61
N ASP A 56 -2.06 -0.73 6.48
CA ASP A 56 -3.34 -1.38 6.27
C ASP A 56 -3.34 -1.85 4.83
N GLN A 57 -3.17 -3.15 4.62
CA GLN A 57 -3.04 -3.71 3.28
C GLN A 57 -4.27 -3.43 2.43
N LYS A 58 -5.45 -3.46 3.03
CA LYS A 58 -6.67 -3.17 2.30
C LYS A 58 -6.70 -1.71 1.84
N ARG A 59 -6.34 -0.80 2.74
CA ARG A 59 -6.27 0.61 2.41
C ARG A 59 -5.22 0.87 1.35
N PHE A 60 -4.07 0.18 1.45
CA PHE A 60 -3.03 0.30 0.45
C PHE A 60 -3.54 -0.15 -0.92
N CYS A 61 -4.24 -1.29 -0.96
CA CYS A 61 -4.76 -1.81 -2.21
C CYS A 61 -5.73 -0.84 -2.86
N SER A 62 -6.65 -0.28 -2.08
CA SER A 62 -7.62 0.67 -2.61
C SER A 62 -6.93 1.88 -3.23
N ALA A 63 -5.95 2.42 -2.52
CA ALA A 63 -5.21 3.58 -3.01
C ALA A 63 -4.40 3.23 -4.25
N PHE A 64 -3.76 2.05 -4.24
CA PHE A 64 -2.93 1.62 -5.34
C PHE A 64 -3.76 1.42 -6.61
N VAL A 65 -4.89 0.74 -6.47
CA VAL A 65 -5.79 0.51 -7.61
C VAL A 65 -6.26 1.83 -8.19
N ARG A 66 -6.74 2.72 -7.34
CA ARG A 66 -7.24 4.00 -7.79
C ARG A 66 -6.16 4.80 -8.52
N ASP A 67 -4.96 4.88 -7.92
CA ASP A 67 -3.89 5.68 -8.49
C ASP A 67 -3.40 5.10 -9.81
N LYS A 68 -3.19 3.79 -9.87
CA LYS A 68 -2.66 3.20 -11.09
C LYS A 68 -3.68 3.21 -12.22
N TYR A 69 -4.93 2.97 -11.88
CA TYR A 69 -5.97 3.00 -12.88
C TYR A 69 -6.20 4.43 -13.41
N ARG A 70 -6.24 5.38 -12.49
CA ARG A 70 -6.62 6.74 -12.84
C ARG A 70 -5.47 7.55 -13.42
N PHE A 71 -4.30 7.49 -12.80
CA PHE A 71 -3.18 8.33 -13.23
C PHE A 71 -2.22 7.62 -14.16
N ASN A 72 -2.00 6.33 -13.98
CA ASN A 72 -1.07 5.58 -14.81
C ASN A 72 -1.78 4.81 -15.91
N GLN A 73 -3.09 4.68 -15.82
CA GLN A 73 -3.91 3.98 -16.81
C GLN A 73 -3.47 2.53 -16.99
N TRP A 74 -3.09 1.90 -15.90
CA TRP A 74 -2.73 0.49 -15.92
C TRP A 74 -3.98 -0.36 -16.03
N GLY A 75 -3.88 -1.49 -16.75
CA GLY A 75 -4.96 -2.46 -16.80
C GLY A 75 -5.03 -3.28 -15.53
N ARG A 76 -6.15 -4.01 -15.39
CA ARG A 76 -6.40 -4.80 -14.19
C ARG A 76 -5.30 -5.85 -13.95
N VAL A 77 -4.88 -6.55 -15.00
CA VAL A 77 -3.90 -7.61 -14.85
C VAL A 77 -2.59 -7.05 -14.28
N LYS A 78 -2.16 -5.92 -14.82
CA LYS A 78 -0.89 -5.33 -14.38
C LYS A 78 -0.98 -4.87 -12.94
N ILE A 79 -2.10 -4.28 -12.56
CA ILE A 79 -2.29 -3.81 -11.18
C ILE A 79 -2.27 -4.99 -10.22
N CYS A 80 -3.02 -6.05 -10.55
CA CYS A 80 -3.08 -7.22 -9.69
C CYS A 80 -1.73 -7.90 -9.56
N GLN A 81 -0.97 -7.98 -10.64
CA GLN A 81 0.35 -8.57 -10.59
C GLN A 81 1.27 -7.78 -9.66
N ALA A 82 1.22 -6.46 -9.75
CA ALA A 82 2.05 -5.61 -8.90
C ALA A 82 1.69 -5.79 -7.43
N LEU A 83 0.40 -5.90 -7.13
CA LEU A 83 -0.03 -6.09 -5.76
C LEU A 83 0.40 -7.45 -5.22
N ARG A 84 0.35 -8.48 -6.05
CA ARG A 84 0.79 -9.81 -5.64
C ARG A 84 2.29 -9.83 -5.37
N MET A 85 3.05 -9.09 -6.14
CA MET A 85 4.49 -9.00 -5.91
C MET A 85 4.81 -8.33 -4.59
N LYS A 86 3.89 -7.52 -4.07
CA LYS A 86 4.05 -6.93 -2.75
C LYS A 86 3.52 -7.83 -1.65
N LYS A 87 3.28 -9.10 -1.97
CA LYS A 87 2.90 -10.14 -1.00
C LYS A 87 1.55 -9.88 -0.35
N ILE A 88 0.66 -9.25 -1.08
CA ILE A 88 -0.68 -8.99 -0.57
C ILE A 88 -1.58 -10.16 -0.93
N PRO A 89 -2.31 -10.72 0.05
CA PRO A 89 -3.17 -11.87 -0.20
C PRO A 89 -4.27 -11.58 -1.22
N ALA A 90 -4.68 -12.61 -1.96
CA ALA A 90 -5.64 -12.46 -3.04
C ALA A 90 -6.98 -11.90 -2.55
N ASP A 91 -7.43 -12.32 -1.38
CA ASP A 91 -8.70 -11.83 -0.85
C ASP A 91 -8.62 -10.35 -0.51
N VAL A 92 -7.48 -9.90 -0.01
CA VAL A 92 -7.27 -8.48 0.28
C VAL A 92 -7.25 -7.68 -1.02
N ILE A 93 -6.61 -8.23 -2.05
CA ILE A 93 -6.57 -7.58 -3.35
C ILE A 93 -7.98 -7.43 -3.91
N ALA A 94 -8.79 -8.48 -3.80
CA ALA A 94 -10.15 -8.43 -4.31
C ALA A 94 -10.97 -7.33 -3.62
N LYS A 95 -10.87 -7.25 -2.31
CA LYS A 95 -11.61 -6.23 -1.56
C LYS A 95 -11.09 -4.83 -1.87
N GLY A 96 -9.79 -4.70 -1.94
CA GLY A 96 -9.19 -3.41 -2.28
C GLY A 96 -9.57 -2.97 -3.66
N TRP A 97 -9.65 -3.92 -4.59
CA TRP A 97 -10.05 -3.62 -5.95
C TRP A 97 -11.48 -3.06 -5.99
N GLU A 98 -12.39 -3.71 -5.28
CA GLU A 98 -13.77 -3.25 -5.27
C GLU A 98 -13.90 -1.83 -4.76
N GLU A 99 -13.23 -1.54 -3.65
CA GLU A 99 -13.30 -0.20 -3.06
C GLU A 99 -12.63 0.83 -3.94
N GLY A 100 -11.47 0.49 -4.50
CA GLY A 100 -10.76 1.41 -5.36
C GLY A 100 -11.53 1.71 -6.63
N ASP A 101 -12.15 0.69 -7.20
CA ASP A 101 -12.93 0.83 -8.41
C ASP A 101 -14.15 1.70 -8.16
N GLU A 102 -14.84 1.47 -7.05
CA GLU A 102 -15.99 2.28 -6.70
C GLU A 102 -15.62 3.74 -6.53
N ARG A 103 -14.50 4.02 -5.86
CA ARG A 103 -14.07 5.39 -5.67
C ARG A 103 -13.75 6.05 -7.00
N ALA A 104 -13.09 5.32 -7.87
CA ALA A 104 -12.74 5.85 -9.18
C ALA A 104 -14.00 6.19 -9.98
N ASP A 105 -14.99 5.30 -9.92
CA ASP A 105 -16.25 5.55 -10.62
C ASP A 105 -16.97 6.75 -10.06
N MET A 106 -17.00 6.88 -8.74
CA MET A 106 -17.68 8.01 -8.13
C MET A 106 -17.00 9.32 -8.48
N GLU A 107 -15.70 9.33 -8.52
CA GLU A 107 -14.95 10.53 -8.90
C GLU A 107 -15.23 10.93 -10.35
N LEU A 108 -15.29 9.93 -11.22
CA LEU A 108 -15.61 10.20 -12.63
C LEU A 108 -17.03 10.72 -12.78
N LEU A 109 -17.96 10.14 -12.04
CA LEU A 109 -19.34 10.58 -12.11
C LEU A 109 -19.51 12.03 -11.69
N SER A 110 -18.77 12.44 -10.67
CA SER A 110 -18.90 13.81 -10.18
C SER A 110 -18.10 14.80 -11.01
N GLY A 111 -17.10 14.32 -11.74
CA GLY A 111 -16.22 15.22 -12.48
C GLY A 111 -16.36 15.18 -13.99
N VAL A 112 -16.40 13.98 -14.54
CA VAL A 112 -16.36 13.84 -16.00
C VAL A 112 -17.36 12.79 -16.46
N ILE A 113 -18.58 13.02 -16.12
CA ILE A 113 -19.60 12.01 -16.31
C ILE A 113 -19.87 11.69 -17.79
N GLU A 114 -19.86 12.69 -18.63
CA GLU A 114 -20.11 12.45 -20.06
C GLU A 114 -19.04 11.59 -20.67
N GLN A 115 -17.81 11.84 -20.27
CA GLN A 115 -16.70 11.08 -20.81
C GLN A 115 -16.82 9.61 -20.42
N LYS A 116 -17.25 9.36 -19.21
CA LYS A 116 -17.42 7.99 -18.76
C LYS A 116 -18.49 7.28 -19.59
N ARG A 117 -19.59 7.94 -19.87
CA ARG A 117 -20.63 7.33 -20.66
C ARG A 117 -20.17 6.99 -22.06
N ARG A 118 -19.42 7.87 -22.67
CA ARG A 118 -18.97 7.63 -24.02
C ARG A 118 -17.99 6.50 -24.12
N SER A 119 -17.29 6.20 -23.06
CA SER A 119 -16.30 5.13 -23.08
C SER A 119 -16.93 3.75 -22.91
N VAL A 120 -18.19 3.69 -22.69
CA VAL A 120 -18.88 2.41 -22.51
C VAL A 120 -19.26 1.78 -23.83
#